data_22afd91c9c21deac82af398618e286ad
#
_entry.id   22afd91c9c21deac82af398618e286ad
#
_cell.length_a   1.000
_cell.length_b   1.000
_cell.length_c   1.000
_cell.angle_alpha   90.00
_cell.angle_beta   90.00
_cell.angle_gamma   90.00
#
_symmetry.space_group_name_H-M   'P 1'
#
loop_
_entity.id
_entity.type
_entity.pdbx_description
1 polymer ?
#
loop_
_entity_poly.entity_id
_entity_poly.type
_entity_poly.pdbx_seq_one_letter_code
_entity_poly.pdbx_strand_id
1 'polypeptide(L)'
;MSIDILEEIGFERDSFVPYKLASSLPTGYLKRLELARCLALRPEIILCDEVFSGLSMSEIASMVPLIEKLQMDGITLVMIEHRLRELFRVANRVMVLNFGEKLTEGHPDDVMQDERVKEAYLGSEKLLDYTFEG
;
A
#
# COMPACT_ATOMS: atom_id res chain seq x y z
N MET A 1 -14.59 -16.84 7.73
CA MET A 1 -13.64 -15.76 8.05
C MET A 1 -14.08 -15.21 9.39
N SER A 2 -13.20 -15.15 10.37
CA SER A 2 -13.62 -14.72 11.70
C SER A 2 -13.81 -13.20 11.70
N ILE A 3 -14.72 -12.73 12.55
CA ILE A 3 -14.97 -11.32 12.74
C ILE A 3 -13.71 -10.58 13.24
N ASP A 4 -12.83 -11.31 13.92
CA ASP A 4 -11.56 -10.79 14.43
C ASP A 4 -10.62 -10.32 13.31
N ILE A 5 -10.55 -11.05 12.18
CA ILE A 5 -9.77 -10.63 10.99
C ILE A 5 -10.36 -9.34 10.39
N LEU A 6 -11.68 -9.22 10.37
CA LEU A 6 -12.33 -8.00 9.88
C LEU A 6 -12.02 -6.79 10.77
N GLU A 7 -12.04 -6.96 12.09
CA GLU A 7 -11.63 -5.90 13.02
C GLU A 7 -10.17 -5.52 12.83
N GLU A 8 -9.31 -6.49 12.67
CA GLU A 8 -7.87 -6.30 12.46
C GLU A 8 -7.56 -5.39 11.27
N ILE A 9 -8.39 -5.44 10.22
CA ILE A 9 -8.27 -4.59 9.03
C ILE A 9 -9.18 -3.37 9.05
N GLY A 10 -9.73 -3.01 10.22
CA GLY A 10 -10.46 -1.77 10.45
C GLY A 10 -11.95 -1.80 10.11
N PHE A 11 -12.59 -2.97 10.16
CA PHE A 11 -14.05 -3.05 10.22
C PHE A 11 -14.48 -2.95 11.68
N GLU A 12 -15.33 -2.00 12.00
CA GLU A 12 -15.87 -1.85 13.36
C GLU A 12 -16.86 -2.98 13.66
N ARG A 13 -16.62 -3.74 14.74
CA ARG A 13 -17.44 -4.89 15.14
C ARG A 13 -18.90 -4.51 15.35
N ASP A 14 -19.13 -3.36 15.96
CA ASP A 14 -20.47 -2.88 16.32
C ASP A 14 -21.17 -2.12 15.18
N SER A 15 -20.52 -2.03 14.00
CA SER A 15 -21.12 -1.42 12.82
C SER A 15 -21.89 -2.46 11.99
N PHE A 16 -22.82 -1.96 11.15
CA PHE A 16 -23.52 -2.84 10.18
C PHE A 16 -22.64 -3.21 8.96
N VAL A 17 -21.44 -2.64 8.83
CA VAL A 17 -20.58 -2.82 7.65
C VAL A 17 -20.14 -4.27 7.46
N PRO A 18 -19.73 -5.03 8.50
CA PRO A 18 -19.36 -6.44 8.36
C PRO A 18 -20.46 -7.36 7.84
N TYR A 19 -21.72 -6.93 7.93
CA TYR A 19 -22.90 -7.71 7.53
C TYR A 19 -23.48 -7.29 6.19
N LYS A 20 -22.91 -6.28 5.54
CA LYS A 20 -23.32 -5.85 4.20
C LYS A 20 -22.84 -6.80 3.12
N LEU A 21 -23.55 -6.82 2.00
CA LEU A 21 -23.05 -7.47 0.78
C LEU A 21 -21.80 -6.74 0.29
N ALA A 22 -20.77 -7.48 -0.11
CA ALA A 22 -19.53 -6.91 -0.64
C ALA A 22 -19.79 -5.95 -1.80
N SER A 23 -20.75 -6.25 -2.67
CA SER A 23 -21.15 -5.40 -3.79
C SER A 23 -21.69 -4.01 -3.40
N SER A 24 -22.05 -3.81 -2.14
CA SER A 24 -22.56 -2.54 -1.61
C SER A 24 -21.51 -1.76 -0.80
N LEU A 25 -20.27 -2.27 -0.70
CA LEU A 25 -19.21 -1.62 0.05
C LEU A 25 -18.51 -0.55 -0.80
N PRO A 26 -18.13 0.60 -0.20
CA PRO A 26 -17.22 1.56 -0.80
C PRO A 26 -15.86 0.92 -1.14
N THR A 27 -15.14 1.51 -2.11
CA THR A 27 -13.86 0.97 -2.61
C THR A 27 -12.84 0.72 -1.50
N GLY A 28 -12.71 1.64 -0.53
CA GLY A 28 -11.80 1.48 0.61
C GLY A 28 -12.10 0.24 1.46
N TYR A 29 -13.36 -0.06 1.68
CA TYR A 29 -13.75 -1.29 2.39
C TYR A 29 -13.55 -2.55 1.54
N LEU A 30 -13.75 -2.48 0.22
CA LEU A 30 -13.46 -3.59 -0.69
C LEU A 30 -11.97 -3.96 -0.67
N LYS A 31 -11.07 -2.96 -0.72
CA LYS A 31 -9.62 -3.19 -0.63
C LYS A 31 -9.21 -3.83 0.69
N ARG A 32 -9.80 -3.38 1.80
CA ARG A 32 -9.59 -4.01 3.12
C ARG A 32 -10.13 -5.43 3.16
N LEU A 33 -11.30 -5.69 2.56
CA LEU A 33 -11.88 -7.03 2.50
C LEU A 33 -11.01 -7.99 1.67
N GLU A 34 -10.44 -7.54 0.55
CA GLU A 34 -9.46 -8.30 -0.23
C GLU A 34 -8.25 -8.70 0.63
N LEU A 35 -7.71 -7.76 1.40
CA LEU A 35 -6.61 -8.02 2.32
C LEU A 35 -7.00 -9.01 3.43
N ALA A 36 -8.21 -8.87 4.01
CA ALA A 36 -8.72 -9.82 5.00
C ALA A 36 -8.82 -11.25 4.47
N ARG A 37 -9.24 -11.39 3.21
CA ARG A 37 -9.29 -12.70 2.54
C ARG A 37 -7.90 -13.32 2.41
N CYS A 38 -6.88 -12.52 2.10
CA CYS A 38 -5.50 -12.99 2.08
C CYS A 38 -5.05 -13.43 3.49
N LEU A 39 -5.29 -12.61 4.50
CA LEU A 39 -4.91 -12.88 5.89
C LEU A 39 -5.57 -14.14 6.47
N ALA A 40 -6.79 -14.46 6.03
CA ALA A 40 -7.49 -15.67 6.44
C ALA A 40 -6.73 -16.96 6.05
N LEU A 41 -5.84 -16.90 5.07
CA LEU A 41 -4.98 -17.99 4.63
C LEU A 41 -3.68 -18.10 5.45
N ARG A 42 -3.45 -17.20 6.40
CA ARG A 42 -2.22 -17.07 7.19
C ARG A 42 -0.95 -17.05 6.33
N PRO A 43 -0.84 -16.11 5.38
CA PRO A 43 0.29 -16.06 4.45
C PRO A 43 1.56 -15.57 5.16
N GLU A 44 2.71 -16.02 4.67
CA GLU A 44 4.02 -15.43 5.00
C GLU A 44 4.36 -14.27 4.05
N ILE A 45 3.80 -14.29 2.83
CA ILE A 45 4.03 -13.29 1.78
C ILE A 45 2.69 -12.91 1.16
N ILE A 46 2.46 -11.60 0.97
CA ILE A 46 1.32 -11.06 0.22
C ILE A 46 1.85 -10.24 -0.96
N LEU A 47 1.32 -10.52 -2.15
CA LEU A 47 1.58 -9.73 -3.35
C LEU A 47 0.43 -8.73 -3.54
N CYS A 48 0.75 -7.44 -3.51
CA CYS A 48 -0.19 -6.34 -3.63
C CYS A 48 0.02 -5.63 -4.97
N ASP A 49 -0.97 -5.71 -5.84
CA ASP A 49 -0.96 -5.00 -7.13
C ASP A 49 -1.91 -3.79 -7.05
N GLU A 50 -1.33 -2.60 -7.02
CA GLU A 50 -2.03 -1.31 -6.94
C GLU A 50 -3.11 -1.24 -5.85
N VAL A 51 -2.77 -1.60 -4.61
CA VAL A 51 -3.73 -1.63 -3.49
C VAL A 51 -4.30 -0.24 -3.18
N PHE A 52 -3.56 0.84 -3.48
CA PHE A 52 -4.00 2.22 -3.30
C PHE A 52 -4.81 2.78 -4.48
N SER A 53 -4.95 2.02 -5.57
CA SER A 53 -5.71 2.47 -6.73
C SER A 53 -7.19 2.69 -6.41
N GLY A 54 -7.72 3.83 -6.85
CA GLY A 54 -9.12 4.22 -6.63
C GLY A 54 -9.44 4.72 -5.21
N LEU A 55 -8.45 4.82 -4.32
CA LEU A 55 -8.63 5.34 -2.97
C LEU A 55 -8.40 6.86 -2.91
N SER A 56 -9.18 7.54 -2.08
CA SER A 56 -8.92 8.91 -1.66
C SER A 56 -7.70 8.98 -0.73
N MET A 57 -7.13 10.17 -0.55
CA MET A 57 -5.99 10.37 0.34
C MET A 57 -6.29 9.97 1.79
N SER A 58 -7.51 10.22 2.27
CA SER A 58 -7.94 9.82 3.62
C SER A 58 -8.05 8.29 3.76
N GLU A 59 -8.52 7.60 2.73
CA GLU A 59 -8.58 6.13 2.73
C GLU A 59 -7.19 5.52 2.70
N ILE A 60 -6.27 6.05 1.90
CA ILE A 60 -4.87 5.62 1.87
C ILE A 60 -4.21 5.87 3.23
N ALA A 61 -4.38 7.06 3.82
CA ALA A 61 -3.85 7.36 5.14
C ALA A 61 -4.32 6.38 6.22
N SER A 62 -5.53 5.83 6.08
CA SER A 62 -6.06 4.80 6.98
C SER A 62 -5.58 3.39 6.66
N MET A 63 -5.07 3.13 5.45
CA MET A 63 -4.49 1.85 5.04
C MET A 63 -3.00 1.71 5.46
N VAL A 64 -2.28 2.82 5.52
CA VAL A 64 -0.84 2.81 5.86
C VAL A 64 -0.56 2.14 7.21
N PRO A 65 -1.22 2.51 8.33
CA PRO A 65 -1.00 1.83 9.61
C PRO A 65 -1.32 0.33 9.59
N LEU A 66 -2.27 -0.07 8.76
CA LEU A 66 -2.59 -1.49 8.58
C LEU A 66 -1.44 -2.23 7.91
N ILE A 67 -0.86 -1.67 6.85
CA ILE A 67 0.30 -2.25 6.15
C ILE A 67 1.49 -2.34 7.10
N GLU A 68 1.78 -1.27 7.84
CA GLU A 68 2.85 -1.23 8.85
C GLU A 68 2.65 -2.34 9.91
N LYS A 69 1.43 -2.52 10.39
CA LYS A 69 1.10 -3.59 11.35
C LYS A 69 1.38 -4.98 10.77
N LEU A 70 0.97 -5.26 9.53
CA LEU A 70 1.22 -6.56 8.90
C LEU A 70 2.73 -6.86 8.77
N GLN A 71 3.54 -5.84 8.48
CA GLN A 71 5.00 -5.96 8.47
C GLN A 71 5.55 -6.27 9.87
N MET A 72 5.05 -5.59 10.90
CA MET A 72 5.43 -5.84 12.30
C MET A 72 5.04 -7.26 12.76
N ASP A 73 3.93 -7.80 12.26
CA ASP A 73 3.48 -9.17 12.50
C ASP A 73 4.29 -10.21 11.70
N GLY A 74 5.30 -9.79 10.93
CA GLY A 74 6.26 -10.64 10.21
C GLY A 74 5.81 -11.06 8.82
N ILE A 75 4.74 -10.46 8.28
CA ILE A 75 4.27 -10.73 6.91
C ILE A 75 5.12 -9.94 5.93
N THR A 76 5.68 -10.61 4.93
CA THR A 76 6.38 -9.95 3.82
C THR A 76 5.37 -9.41 2.81
N LEU A 77 5.45 -8.11 2.50
CA LEU A 77 4.60 -7.47 1.49
C LEU A 77 5.45 -7.11 0.26
N VAL A 78 5.04 -7.56 -0.90
CA VAL A 78 5.57 -7.12 -2.20
C VAL A 78 4.50 -6.27 -2.86
N MET A 79 4.77 -4.99 -3.03
CA MET A 79 3.78 -4.01 -3.51
C MET A 79 4.22 -3.44 -4.86
N ILE A 80 3.29 -3.37 -5.81
CA ILE A 80 3.44 -2.62 -7.05
C ILE A 80 2.53 -1.41 -6.93
N GLU A 81 3.09 -0.21 -7.00
CA GLU A 81 2.35 1.03 -6.82
C GLU A 81 2.89 2.14 -7.71
N HIS A 82 2.02 3.05 -8.08
CA HIS A 82 2.39 4.29 -8.76
C HIS A 82 2.23 5.53 -7.85
N ARG A 83 1.68 5.36 -6.65
CA ARG A 83 1.60 6.39 -5.61
C ARG A 83 2.87 6.34 -4.76
N LEU A 84 3.93 6.97 -5.27
CA LEU A 84 5.28 6.84 -4.73
C LEU A 84 5.40 7.33 -3.30
N ARG A 85 4.70 8.42 -2.94
CA ARG A 85 4.74 8.98 -1.59
C ARG A 85 4.32 7.97 -0.52
N GLU A 86 3.18 7.35 -0.74
CA GLU A 86 2.59 6.40 0.18
C GLU A 86 3.39 5.09 0.20
N LEU A 87 3.87 4.65 -0.98
CA LEU A 87 4.72 3.48 -1.08
C LEU A 87 6.04 3.68 -0.32
N PHE A 88 6.72 4.80 -0.51
CA PHE A 88 8.01 5.08 0.13
C PHE A 88 7.90 5.22 1.65
N ARG A 89 6.73 5.59 2.15
CA ARG A 89 6.47 5.64 3.59
C ARG A 89 6.44 4.27 4.25
N VAL A 90 5.95 3.25 3.55
CA VAL A 90 5.77 1.89 4.10
C VAL A 90 6.83 0.90 3.63
N ALA A 91 7.53 1.19 2.53
CA ALA A 91 8.52 0.28 1.96
C ALA A 91 9.84 0.32 2.73
N ASN A 92 10.42 -0.85 2.99
CA ASN A 92 11.78 -0.97 3.52
C ASN A 92 12.83 -1.02 2.39
N ARG A 93 12.42 -1.48 1.22
CA ARG A 93 13.23 -1.58 0.01
C ARG A 93 12.37 -1.30 -1.21
N VAL A 94 12.88 -0.52 -2.14
CA VAL A 94 12.21 -0.15 -3.38
C VAL A 94 13.06 -0.59 -4.57
N MET A 95 12.40 -1.16 -5.57
CA MET A 95 12.97 -1.44 -6.89
C MET A 95 12.22 -0.58 -7.91
N VAL A 96 12.95 0.13 -8.74
CA VAL A 96 12.38 0.94 -9.81
C VAL A 96 12.59 0.24 -11.15
N LEU A 97 11.49 0.04 -11.86
CA LEU A 97 11.49 -0.51 -13.22
C LEU A 97 11.14 0.59 -14.22
N ASN A 98 11.82 0.59 -15.35
CA ASN A 98 11.53 1.47 -16.48
C ASN A 98 11.67 0.67 -17.78
N PHE A 99 10.63 0.67 -18.63
CA PHE A 99 10.57 -0.12 -19.87
C PHE A 99 11.00 -1.59 -19.73
N GLY A 100 10.65 -2.21 -18.59
CA GLY A 100 10.96 -3.61 -18.30
C GLY A 100 12.37 -3.86 -17.75
N GLU A 101 13.19 -2.84 -17.58
CA GLU A 101 14.54 -2.94 -17.01
C GLU A 101 14.60 -2.35 -15.61
N LYS A 102 15.42 -2.97 -14.75
CA LYS A 102 15.66 -2.44 -13.40
C LYS A 102 16.60 -1.25 -13.48
N LEU A 103 16.10 -0.06 -13.10
CA LEU A 103 16.93 1.15 -13.00
C LEU A 103 17.79 1.16 -11.75
N THR A 104 17.18 0.91 -10.61
CA THR A 104 17.83 0.97 -9.31
C THR A 104 17.07 0.15 -8.29
N GLU A 105 17.69 -0.12 -7.15
CA GLU A 105 17.08 -0.81 -6.02
C GLU A 105 17.83 -0.41 -4.74
N GLY A 106 17.09 -0.14 -3.67
CA GLY A 106 17.68 0.23 -2.39
C GLY A 106 16.66 0.73 -1.37
N HIS A 107 17.16 1.40 -0.34
CA HIS A 107 16.30 2.11 0.60
C HIS A 107 15.53 3.23 -0.12
N PRO A 108 14.28 3.53 0.26
CA PRO A 108 13.49 4.58 -0.38
C PRO A 108 14.24 5.91 -0.55
N ASP A 109 14.94 6.37 0.48
CA ASP A 109 15.68 7.65 0.44
C ASP A 109 16.81 7.64 -0.60
N ASP A 110 17.54 6.52 -0.74
CA ASP A 110 18.61 6.37 -1.73
C ASP A 110 18.06 6.34 -3.15
N VAL A 111 16.95 5.61 -3.33
CA VAL A 111 16.24 5.51 -4.62
C VAL A 111 15.71 6.87 -5.07
N MET A 112 15.20 7.68 -4.15
CA MET A 112 14.73 9.04 -4.45
C MET A 112 15.85 9.99 -4.88
N GLN A 113 17.10 9.74 -4.47
CA GLN A 113 18.25 10.55 -4.85
C GLN A 113 18.86 10.13 -6.19
N ASP A 114 18.52 8.95 -6.72
CA ASP A 114 19.04 8.46 -7.99
C ASP A 114 18.57 9.34 -9.16
N GLU A 115 19.53 9.94 -9.88
CA GLU A 115 19.23 10.85 -10.99
C GLU A 115 18.44 10.15 -12.12
N ARG A 116 18.67 8.86 -12.36
CA ARG A 116 17.92 8.09 -13.37
C ARG A 116 16.46 7.94 -13.00
N VAL A 117 16.15 7.83 -11.69
CA VAL A 117 14.77 7.79 -11.18
C VAL A 117 14.13 9.17 -11.35
N LYS A 118 14.85 10.22 -10.99
CA LYS A 118 14.37 11.60 -11.19
C LYS A 118 14.08 11.89 -12.66
N GLU A 119 14.98 11.55 -13.57
CA GLU A 119 14.78 11.74 -15.01
C GLU A 119 13.57 10.93 -15.55
N ALA A 120 13.43 9.67 -15.12
CA ALA A 120 12.33 8.80 -15.57
C ALA A 120 10.95 9.28 -15.07
N TYR A 121 10.90 9.89 -13.88
CA TYR A 121 9.65 10.27 -13.22
C TYR A 121 9.42 11.79 -13.10
N LEU A 122 10.48 12.65 -13.21
CA LEU A 122 10.36 14.12 -13.20
C LEU A 122 9.75 14.71 -14.49
N GLY A 123 9.64 13.94 -15.55
CA GLY A 123 8.79 14.30 -16.68
C GLY A 123 7.29 14.31 -16.36
N SER A 124 6.90 13.81 -15.17
CA SER A 124 5.59 13.95 -14.56
C SER A 124 5.75 14.82 -13.31
N GLU A 125 5.14 16.01 -13.28
CA GLU A 125 5.17 17.08 -12.25
C GLU A 125 4.96 16.64 -10.78
N LYS A 126 5.00 15.35 -10.47
CA LYS A 126 4.56 14.75 -9.21
C LYS A 126 5.67 14.51 -8.17
N LEU A 127 6.94 14.70 -8.51
CA LEU A 127 8.04 14.48 -7.55
C LEU A 127 8.48 15.78 -6.83
N LEU A 128 8.06 16.94 -7.30
CA LEU A 128 8.45 18.22 -6.72
C LEU A 128 7.80 18.53 -5.35
N ASP A 129 6.73 17.78 -4.98
CA ASP A 129 6.10 17.90 -3.67
C ASP A 129 6.77 17.05 -2.57
N TYR A 130 7.90 16.41 -2.88
CA TYR A 130 8.62 15.51 -1.94
C TYR A 130 9.75 16.19 -1.17
N THR A 131 9.87 17.50 -1.22
CA THR A 131 10.73 18.20 -0.25
C THR A 131 10.09 18.08 1.12
N PHE A 132 10.63 17.17 1.91
CA PHE A 132 10.36 17.10 3.33
C PHE A 132 10.70 18.45 3.94
N GLU A 133 9.68 19.22 4.32
CA GLU A 133 9.86 20.21 5.36
C GLU A 133 10.15 19.42 6.64
N GLY A 134 11.37 19.61 7.15
CA GLY A 134 11.90 18.97 8.33
C GLY A 134 11.19 19.35 9.63
#